data_62b85bbfc7d816b7e4115b6ccb205758
#
_entry.id   62b85bbfc7d816b7e4115b6ccb205758
#
_cell.length_a   1.000
_cell.length_b   1.000
_cell.length_c   1.000
_cell.angle_alpha   90.00
_cell.angle_beta   90.00
_cell.angle_gamma   90.00
#
_symmetry.space_group_name_H-M   'P 1'
#
loop_
_entity.id
_entity.type
_entity.pdbx_description
1 polymer ?
#
loop_
_entity_poly.entity_id
_entity_poly.type
_entity_poly.pdbx_seq_one_letter_code
_entity_poly.pdbx_strand_id
1 'polypeptide(L)'
;MKIEKKHLLDYTILIPYLILSIVGLIVVYSTTSARLVTLGANPFASVMNQGGFWLLSLFSIFFIYRLKLNFLRKDKLLGVVIAFEILLLVIAKFFTREINGANGWIVLGPLSFQPAEYLKIIVVWFLAHTFSKKQSAIERYDYQALTKNRWIPRNGKELNDWRVYLLVMIGLVAIQPDLGNAAIIVLTTVVMFSISGVGYRWFTALFASIVGISSAFLGLIALVGVQTMAKVPIFGYVAKRFAAYFNPFKDLTGSGLQLSHSYYAMSNGGWFGLGLGNSIEKTGYLPEATTDFVFSIVIEELGLIGAGLILALLFFLI
;
A
#
# COMPACT_ATOMS: atom_id res chain seq x y z
N MET A 1 21.10 27.92 30.00
CA MET A 1 21.19 26.81 29.05
C MET A 1 20.64 27.31 27.74
N LYS A 2 21.51 27.69 26.78
CA LYS A 2 21.07 28.14 25.44
C LYS A 2 20.44 26.94 24.74
N ILE A 3 19.13 27.00 24.49
CA ILE A 3 18.44 26.06 23.61
C ILE A 3 18.98 26.36 22.22
N GLU A 4 19.92 25.55 21.74
CA GLU A 4 20.26 25.53 20.32
C GLU A 4 18.96 25.38 19.53
N LYS A 5 18.72 26.33 18.61
CA LYS A 5 17.65 26.22 17.62
C LYS A 5 17.96 24.98 16.79
N LYS A 6 17.46 23.80 17.21
CA LYS A 6 17.49 22.60 16.39
C LYS A 6 16.86 22.98 15.06
N HIS A 7 17.56 22.69 13.98
CA HIS A 7 17.07 22.86 12.62
C HIS A 7 15.70 22.18 12.54
N LEU A 8 14.70 22.97 12.10
CA LEU A 8 13.30 22.57 12.08
C LEU A 8 13.02 21.49 11.02
N LEU A 9 13.93 21.30 10.08
CA LEU A 9 13.86 20.32 9.00
C LEU A 9 15.09 19.40 9.07
N ASP A 10 14.84 18.11 8.99
CA ASP A 10 15.89 17.11 8.85
C ASP A 10 16.24 16.98 7.36
N TYR A 11 17.40 17.55 6.99
CA TYR A 11 17.90 17.51 5.63
C TYR A 11 18.28 16.10 5.18
N THR A 12 18.58 15.18 6.11
CA THR A 12 18.90 13.80 5.79
C THR A 12 17.70 13.05 5.22
N ILE A 13 16.48 13.45 5.60
CA ILE A 13 15.22 12.94 5.04
C ILE A 13 14.79 13.77 3.83
N LEU A 14 14.90 15.10 3.93
CA LEU A 14 14.38 15.99 2.89
C LEU A 14 15.10 15.84 1.55
N ILE A 15 16.43 15.73 1.56
CA ILE A 15 17.22 15.65 0.31
C ILE A 15 16.92 14.36 -0.47
N PRO A 16 16.98 13.15 0.13
CA PRO A 16 16.59 11.92 -0.58
C PRO A 16 15.14 11.94 -1.07
N TYR A 17 14.22 12.49 -0.28
CA TYR A 17 12.83 12.65 -0.70
C TYR A 17 12.70 13.51 -1.97
N LEU A 18 13.39 14.66 -2.03
CA LEU A 18 13.36 15.53 -3.21
C LEU A 18 13.99 14.87 -4.42
N ILE A 19 15.12 14.19 -4.24
CA ILE A 19 15.79 13.46 -5.33
C ILE A 19 14.87 12.38 -5.88
N LEU A 20 14.27 11.53 -5.02
CA LEU A 20 13.36 10.48 -5.44
C LEU A 20 12.09 11.05 -6.10
N SER A 21 11.60 12.19 -5.64
CA SER A 21 10.45 12.85 -6.25
C SER A 21 10.75 13.33 -7.68
N ILE A 22 11.94 13.93 -7.90
CA ILE A 22 12.37 14.36 -9.23
C ILE A 22 12.57 13.15 -10.14
N VAL A 23 13.25 12.11 -9.65
CA VAL A 23 13.42 10.86 -10.40
C VAL A 23 12.06 10.26 -10.76
N GLY A 24 11.10 10.26 -9.83
CA GLY A 24 9.73 9.81 -10.07
C GLY A 24 9.04 10.57 -11.20
N LEU A 25 9.18 11.90 -11.25
CA LEU A 25 8.63 12.72 -12.34
C LEU A 25 9.26 12.41 -13.70
N ILE A 26 10.59 12.17 -13.74
CA ILE A 26 11.31 11.76 -14.95
C ILE A 26 10.80 10.39 -15.43
N VAL A 27 10.64 9.45 -14.53
CA VAL A 27 10.16 8.09 -14.84
C VAL A 27 8.70 8.14 -15.34
N VAL A 28 7.82 8.95 -14.72
CA VAL A 28 6.45 9.15 -15.21
C VAL A 28 6.46 9.72 -16.63
N TYR A 29 7.32 10.69 -16.93
CA TYR A 29 7.46 11.21 -18.28
C TYR A 29 7.91 10.10 -19.24
N SER A 30 8.97 9.38 -18.92
CA SER A 30 9.51 8.33 -19.77
C SER A 30 8.45 7.26 -20.09
N THR A 31 7.70 6.82 -19.10
CA THR A 31 6.74 5.72 -19.25
C THR A 31 5.43 6.13 -19.93
N THR A 32 5.04 7.41 -19.88
CA THR A 32 3.73 7.85 -20.41
C THR A 32 3.80 8.62 -21.73
N SER A 33 4.92 9.32 -21.99
CA SER A 33 5.04 10.27 -23.11
C SER A 33 4.80 9.62 -24.48
N ALA A 34 5.41 8.47 -24.74
CA ALA A 34 5.26 7.77 -26.03
C ALA A 34 3.80 7.39 -26.33
N ARG A 35 3.10 6.83 -25.33
CA ARG A 35 1.69 6.47 -25.44
C ARG A 35 0.79 7.70 -25.64
N LEU A 36 1.07 8.81 -24.94
CA LEU A 36 0.30 10.04 -25.10
C LEU A 36 0.47 10.63 -26.51
N VAL A 37 1.68 10.62 -27.05
CA VAL A 37 1.95 11.06 -28.43
C VAL A 37 1.18 10.20 -29.43
N THR A 38 1.17 8.88 -29.31
CA THR A 38 0.40 8.00 -30.20
C THR A 38 -1.10 8.24 -30.15
N LEU A 39 -1.62 8.71 -29.00
CA LEU A 39 -3.02 9.10 -28.80
C LEU A 39 -3.32 10.54 -29.24
N GLY A 40 -2.34 11.28 -29.78
CA GLY A 40 -2.48 12.69 -30.13
C GLY A 40 -2.65 13.63 -28.93
N ALA A 41 -2.32 13.17 -27.71
CA ALA A 41 -2.43 13.93 -26.49
C ALA A 41 -1.10 14.63 -26.13
N ASN A 42 -1.16 15.59 -25.21
CA ASN A 42 0.04 16.28 -24.73
C ASN A 42 0.97 15.29 -23.99
N PRO A 43 2.22 15.08 -24.44
CA PRO A 43 3.17 14.14 -23.81
C PRO A 43 3.52 14.50 -22.35
N PHE A 44 3.31 15.76 -21.94
CA PHE A 44 3.56 16.24 -20.57
C PHE A 44 2.34 16.11 -19.66
N ALA A 45 1.16 15.69 -20.14
CA ALA A 45 -0.07 15.70 -19.36
C ALA A 45 0.06 14.91 -18.04
N SER A 46 0.64 13.70 -18.08
CA SER A 46 0.82 12.87 -16.88
C SER A 46 1.80 13.49 -15.89
N VAL A 47 2.90 14.08 -16.38
CA VAL A 47 3.90 14.76 -15.54
C VAL A 47 3.34 16.02 -14.91
N MET A 48 2.54 16.78 -15.65
CA MET A 48 1.88 17.99 -15.10
C MET A 48 0.90 17.62 -13.98
N ASN A 49 0.11 16.56 -14.16
CA ASN A 49 -0.77 16.05 -13.13
C ASN A 49 0.02 15.57 -11.90
N GLN A 50 1.04 14.74 -12.10
CA GLN A 50 1.88 14.23 -11.02
C GLN A 50 2.62 15.37 -10.29
N GLY A 51 3.16 16.36 -11.04
CA GLY A 51 3.80 17.54 -10.48
C GLY A 51 2.83 18.41 -9.67
N GLY A 52 1.59 18.55 -10.13
CA GLY A 52 0.52 19.23 -9.39
C GLY A 52 0.22 18.54 -8.05
N PHE A 53 0.07 17.22 -8.03
CA PHE A 53 -0.10 16.46 -6.80
C PHE A 53 1.15 16.52 -5.91
N TRP A 54 2.34 16.51 -6.47
CA TRP A 54 3.58 16.68 -5.71
C TRP A 54 3.66 18.04 -5.02
N LEU A 55 3.33 19.13 -5.71
CA LEU A 55 3.25 20.46 -5.10
C LEU A 55 2.18 20.51 -4.00
N LEU A 56 1.02 19.91 -4.21
CA LEU A 56 -0.02 19.79 -3.19
C LEU A 56 0.47 19.00 -1.98
N SER A 57 1.26 17.95 -2.19
CA SER A 57 1.84 17.16 -1.09
C SER A 57 2.86 17.97 -0.28
N LEU A 58 3.72 18.77 -0.94
CA LEU A 58 4.64 19.66 -0.24
C LEU A 58 3.90 20.71 0.62
N PHE A 59 2.82 21.26 0.08
CA PHE A 59 1.95 22.17 0.83
C PHE A 59 1.33 21.47 2.04
N SER A 60 0.84 20.25 1.85
CA SER A 60 0.26 19.42 2.93
C SER A 60 1.30 19.09 4.01
N ILE A 61 2.53 18.74 3.63
CA ILE A 61 3.64 18.51 4.58
C ILE A 61 3.89 19.78 5.41
N PHE A 62 3.96 20.94 4.76
CA PHE A 62 4.15 22.22 5.45
C PHE A 62 3.02 22.49 6.45
N PHE A 63 1.78 22.21 6.08
CA PHE A 63 0.62 22.40 6.95
C PHE A 63 0.62 21.41 8.12
N ILE A 64 0.86 20.12 7.86
CA ILE A 64 0.93 19.06 8.89
C ILE A 64 2.05 19.34 9.89
N TYR A 65 3.18 19.85 9.41
CA TYR A 65 4.31 20.23 10.26
C TYR A 65 3.95 21.31 11.29
N ARG A 66 2.99 22.18 10.96
CA ARG A 66 2.46 23.23 11.89
C ARG A 66 1.43 22.68 12.87
N LEU A 67 0.89 21.46 12.66
CA LEU A 67 -0.09 20.88 13.55
C LEU A 67 0.56 20.46 14.88
N LYS A 68 -0.11 20.81 15.97
CA LYS A 68 0.30 20.35 17.29
C LYS A 68 -0.08 18.89 17.46
N LEU A 69 0.87 18.03 17.83
CA LEU A 69 0.65 16.58 18.09
C LEU A 69 -0.50 16.33 19.09
N ASN A 70 -0.71 17.25 20.04
CA ASN A 70 -1.82 17.15 21.00
C ASN A 70 -3.21 17.20 20.33
N PHE A 71 -3.32 17.77 19.13
CA PHE A 71 -4.56 17.76 18.36
C PHE A 71 -4.90 16.35 17.87
N LEU A 72 -3.90 15.61 17.39
CA LEU A 72 -4.04 14.23 16.91
C LEU A 72 -4.34 13.21 18.04
N ARG A 73 -4.10 13.60 19.29
CA ARG A 73 -4.38 12.74 20.46
C ARG A 73 -5.84 12.81 20.94
N LYS A 74 -6.69 13.60 20.30
CA LYS A 74 -8.10 13.76 20.70
C LYS A 74 -8.94 12.58 20.20
N ASP A 75 -9.64 11.89 21.12
CA ASP A 75 -10.53 10.77 20.79
C ASP A 75 -11.65 11.14 19.83
N LYS A 76 -12.24 12.33 20.03
CA LYS A 76 -13.32 12.83 19.17
C LYS A 76 -12.86 12.99 17.73
N LEU A 77 -11.65 13.53 17.51
CA LEU A 77 -11.09 13.70 16.17
C LEU A 77 -10.89 12.35 15.50
N LEU A 78 -10.23 11.42 16.21
CA LEU A 78 -9.99 10.08 15.69
C LEU A 78 -11.30 9.35 15.36
N GLY A 79 -12.30 9.45 16.24
CA GLY A 79 -13.62 8.86 16.01
C GLY A 79 -14.32 9.42 14.77
N VAL A 80 -14.24 10.75 14.55
CA VAL A 80 -14.79 11.40 13.34
C VAL A 80 -14.05 10.94 12.09
N VAL A 81 -12.71 10.87 12.12
CA VAL A 81 -11.90 10.42 10.97
C VAL A 81 -12.22 8.96 10.62
N ILE A 82 -12.32 8.07 11.61
CA ILE A 82 -12.67 6.67 11.37
C ILE A 82 -14.09 6.55 10.81
N ALA A 83 -15.05 7.27 11.37
CA ALA A 83 -16.43 7.24 10.87
C ALA A 83 -16.53 7.76 9.43
N PHE A 84 -15.80 8.83 9.11
CA PHE A 84 -15.72 9.37 7.76
C PHE A 84 -15.06 8.39 6.80
N GLU A 85 -13.98 7.74 7.20
CA GLU A 85 -13.28 6.74 6.39
C GLU A 85 -14.17 5.51 6.12
N ILE A 86 -14.87 5.00 7.12
CA ILE A 86 -15.83 3.91 6.94
C ILE A 86 -16.93 4.32 5.96
N LEU A 87 -17.43 5.55 6.06
CA LEU A 87 -18.42 6.09 5.12
C LEU A 87 -17.86 6.10 3.69
N LEU A 88 -16.61 6.57 3.49
CA LEU A 88 -15.97 6.58 2.16
C LEU A 88 -15.79 5.17 1.61
N LEU A 89 -15.39 4.20 2.44
CA LEU A 89 -15.28 2.79 2.03
C LEU A 89 -16.64 2.21 1.61
N VAL A 90 -17.71 2.53 2.35
CA VAL A 90 -19.07 2.13 1.99
C VAL A 90 -19.52 2.78 0.67
N ILE A 91 -19.27 4.07 0.49
CA ILE A 91 -19.55 4.77 -0.76
C ILE A 91 -18.79 4.15 -1.92
N ALA A 92 -17.49 3.90 -1.76
CA ALA A 92 -16.65 3.27 -2.78
C ALA A 92 -17.17 1.88 -3.16
N LYS A 93 -17.64 1.08 -2.21
CA LYS A 93 -18.16 -0.26 -2.49
C LYS A 93 -19.52 -0.26 -3.20
N PHE A 94 -20.46 0.55 -2.75
CA PHE A 94 -21.87 0.41 -3.14
C PHE A 94 -22.35 1.47 -4.15
N PHE A 95 -21.66 2.58 -4.27
CA PHE A 95 -22.11 3.73 -5.05
C PHE A 95 -21.16 4.13 -6.20
N THR A 96 -20.05 3.40 -6.39
CA THR A 96 -19.12 3.67 -7.50
C THR A 96 -19.06 2.53 -8.51
N ARG A 97 -18.57 2.86 -9.71
CA ARG A 97 -18.39 1.86 -10.77
C ARG A 97 -17.15 1.01 -10.52
N GLU A 98 -17.21 -0.21 -10.99
CA GLU A 98 -16.06 -1.11 -10.99
C GLU A 98 -14.96 -0.61 -11.93
N ILE A 99 -13.74 -0.55 -11.41
CA ILE A 99 -12.53 -0.19 -12.16
C ILE A 99 -11.52 -1.34 -11.95
N ASN A 100 -11.04 -1.93 -13.01
CA ASN A 100 -10.07 -3.05 -13.00
C ASN A 100 -10.49 -4.24 -12.11
N GLY A 101 -11.79 -4.55 -12.04
CA GLY A 101 -12.30 -5.68 -11.25
C GLY A 101 -12.53 -5.38 -9.76
N ALA A 102 -12.37 -4.14 -9.32
CA ALA A 102 -12.58 -3.74 -7.93
C ALA A 102 -13.47 -2.49 -7.81
N ASN A 103 -14.38 -2.50 -6.83
CA ASN A 103 -15.24 -1.36 -6.49
C ASN A 103 -14.61 -0.59 -5.32
N GLY A 104 -13.46 0.03 -5.53
CA GLY A 104 -12.70 0.71 -4.46
C GLY A 104 -12.36 2.16 -4.74
N TRP A 105 -12.77 2.71 -5.91
CA TRP A 105 -12.39 4.03 -6.37
C TRP A 105 -13.55 5.01 -6.34
N ILE A 106 -13.35 6.19 -5.77
CA ILE A 106 -14.29 7.31 -5.84
C ILE A 106 -13.78 8.26 -6.92
N VAL A 107 -14.57 8.46 -7.97
CA VAL A 107 -14.23 9.34 -9.11
C VAL A 107 -15.07 10.61 -9.01
N LEU A 108 -14.38 11.75 -8.91
CA LEU A 108 -14.97 13.09 -8.84
C LEU A 108 -14.45 13.93 -10.01
N GLY A 109 -15.08 13.82 -11.18
CA GLY A 109 -14.61 14.47 -12.39
C GLY A 109 -13.24 13.94 -12.82
N PRO A 110 -12.21 14.81 -12.94
CA PRO A 110 -10.87 14.40 -13.33
C PRO A 110 -10.07 13.78 -12.18
N LEU A 111 -10.58 13.84 -10.96
CA LEU A 111 -9.92 13.33 -9.76
C LEU A 111 -10.49 11.96 -9.39
N SER A 112 -9.62 11.01 -9.10
CA SER A 112 -9.98 9.73 -8.52
C SER A 112 -9.12 9.46 -7.30
N PHE A 113 -9.72 8.88 -6.27
CA PHE A 113 -8.99 8.45 -5.10
C PHE A 113 -9.56 7.14 -4.55
N GLN A 114 -8.71 6.38 -3.91
CA GLN A 114 -9.06 5.10 -3.30
C GLN A 114 -9.01 5.24 -1.77
N PRO A 115 -10.16 5.15 -1.07
CA PRO A 115 -10.17 5.26 0.39
C PRO A 115 -9.27 4.25 1.10
N ALA A 116 -9.13 3.03 0.59
CA ALA A 116 -8.25 2.01 1.15
C ALA A 116 -6.78 2.44 1.28
N GLU A 117 -6.30 3.40 0.46
CA GLU A 117 -4.97 3.99 0.56
C GLU A 117 -4.81 4.85 1.83
N TYR A 118 -5.82 5.66 2.14
CA TYR A 118 -5.83 6.50 3.35
C TYR A 118 -6.06 5.68 4.60
N LEU A 119 -6.83 4.60 4.48
CA LEU A 119 -7.10 3.69 5.58
C LEU A 119 -5.82 3.13 6.20
N LYS A 120 -4.76 2.86 5.43
CA LYS A 120 -3.48 2.38 5.95
C LYS A 120 -2.89 3.34 6.99
N ILE A 121 -2.93 4.64 6.71
CA ILE A 121 -2.45 5.69 7.63
C ILE A 121 -3.37 5.79 8.85
N ILE A 122 -4.68 5.73 8.64
CA ILE A 122 -5.68 5.82 9.70
C ILE A 122 -5.57 4.64 10.66
N VAL A 123 -5.33 3.43 10.16
CA VAL A 123 -5.11 2.23 10.99
C VAL A 123 -3.86 2.36 11.86
N VAL A 124 -2.75 2.86 11.32
CA VAL A 124 -1.55 3.13 12.12
C VAL A 124 -1.85 4.13 13.24
N TRP A 125 -2.50 5.24 12.91
CA TRP A 125 -2.89 6.24 13.90
C TRP A 125 -3.84 5.68 14.96
N PHE A 126 -4.86 4.94 14.53
CA PHE A 126 -5.84 4.31 15.41
C PHE A 126 -5.21 3.33 16.39
N LEU A 127 -4.34 2.43 15.89
CA LEU A 127 -3.66 1.43 16.72
C LEU A 127 -2.64 2.08 17.65
N ALA A 128 -1.85 3.05 17.17
CA ALA A 128 -0.91 3.79 17.99
C ALA A 128 -1.62 4.51 19.15
N HIS A 129 -2.73 5.18 18.87
CA HIS A 129 -3.54 5.86 19.87
C HIS A 129 -4.12 4.88 20.91
N THR A 130 -4.66 3.75 20.43
CA THR A 130 -5.28 2.72 21.27
C THR A 130 -4.26 2.04 22.19
N PHE A 131 -3.10 1.66 21.64
CA PHE A 131 -2.05 0.97 22.42
C PHE A 131 -1.37 1.92 23.39
N SER A 132 -1.11 3.17 22.99
CA SER A 132 -0.56 4.19 23.91
C SER A 132 -1.44 4.41 25.13
N LYS A 133 -2.76 4.44 24.98
CA LYS A 133 -3.69 4.56 26.12
C LYS A 133 -3.71 3.33 27.03
N LYS A 134 -3.39 2.18 26.51
CA LYS A 134 -3.37 0.92 27.26
C LYS A 134 -1.98 0.50 27.72
N GLN A 135 -0.95 1.31 27.50
CA GLN A 135 0.47 0.96 27.75
C GLN A 135 0.70 0.43 29.17
N SER A 136 0.27 1.16 30.20
CA SER A 136 0.44 0.73 31.59
C SER A 136 -0.32 -0.55 31.95
N ALA A 137 -1.43 -0.81 31.25
CA ALA A 137 -2.17 -2.06 31.42
C ALA A 137 -1.49 -3.22 30.67
N ILE A 138 -0.91 -2.96 29.51
CA ILE A 138 -0.14 -3.95 28.72
C ILE A 138 1.09 -4.39 29.53
N GLU A 139 1.84 -3.45 30.14
CA GLU A 139 2.99 -3.74 30.97
C GLU A 139 2.64 -4.64 32.17
N ARG A 140 1.42 -4.49 32.72
CA ARG A 140 0.98 -5.27 33.89
C ARG A 140 0.28 -6.59 33.54
N TYR A 141 -0.51 -6.62 32.48
CA TYR A 141 -1.41 -7.73 32.17
C TYR A 141 -1.17 -8.36 30.81
N ASP A 142 -0.13 -7.92 30.09
CA ASP A 142 0.24 -8.39 28.74
C ASP A 142 -0.94 -8.32 27.77
N TYR A 143 -1.11 -9.33 26.92
CA TYR A 143 -2.20 -9.43 25.94
C TYR A 143 -3.60 -9.33 26.58
N GLN A 144 -3.76 -9.77 27.83
CA GLN A 144 -5.05 -9.68 28.54
C GLN A 144 -5.57 -8.24 28.68
N ALA A 145 -4.67 -7.26 28.73
CA ALA A 145 -5.04 -5.84 28.72
C ALA A 145 -5.77 -5.41 27.44
N LEU A 146 -5.44 -6.05 26.32
CA LEU A 146 -6.05 -5.77 25.03
C LEU A 146 -7.37 -6.52 24.82
N THR A 147 -7.59 -7.64 25.54
CA THR A 147 -8.76 -8.52 25.38
C THR A 147 -9.80 -8.36 26.48
N LYS A 148 -9.53 -7.59 27.53
CA LYS A 148 -10.40 -7.48 28.72
C LYS A 148 -11.72 -6.77 28.45
N ASN A 149 -11.86 -6.07 27.33
CA ASN A 149 -13.15 -5.56 26.88
C ASN A 149 -13.93 -6.72 26.22
N ARG A 150 -15.05 -7.10 26.81
CA ARG A 150 -15.92 -8.18 26.32
C ARG A 150 -16.47 -7.84 24.93
N TRP A 151 -16.52 -8.83 24.03
CA TRP A 151 -17.12 -8.75 22.69
C TRP A 151 -18.62 -8.41 22.71
N ILE A 152 -19.29 -8.60 23.83
CA ILE A 152 -20.74 -8.41 23.98
C ILE A 152 -20.96 -7.27 24.98
N PRO A 153 -21.58 -6.16 24.58
CA PRO A 153 -21.91 -5.07 25.48
C PRO A 153 -22.90 -5.56 26.51
N ARG A 154 -22.52 -5.59 27.79
CA ARG A 154 -23.41 -6.02 28.88
C ARG A 154 -24.41 -4.93 29.24
N ASN A 155 -24.21 -3.67 28.87
CA ASN A 155 -25.10 -2.54 29.20
C ASN A 155 -25.06 -1.41 28.12
N GLY A 156 -24.98 -1.73 26.83
CA GLY A 156 -25.16 -0.73 25.76
C GLY A 156 -24.09 0.38 25.61
N LYS A 157 -23.06 0.38 26.47
CA LYS A 157 -22.03 1.44 26.49
C LYS A 157 -20.65 1.06 25.96
N GLU A 158 -20.41 -0.20 25.58
CA GLU A 158 -19.09 -0.71 25.24
C GLU A 158 -18.97 -1.17 23.77
N LEU A 159 -19.53 -0.39 22.83
CA LEU A 159 -19.25 -0.55 21.38
C LEU A 159 -17.81 -0.09 21.02
N ASN A 160 -16.95 0.11 22.01
CA ASN A 160 -15.59 0.67 21.83
C ASN A 160 -14.49 -0.40 21.82
N ASP A 161 -14.78 -1.62 21.35
CA ASP A 161 -13.70 -2.58 21.14
C ASP A 161 -12.96 -2.24 19.85
N TRP A 162 -11.69 -1.85 20.00
CA TRP A 162 -10.80 -1.50 18.89
C TRP A 162 -10.75 -2.61 17.81
N ARG A 163 -10.92 -3.88 18.22
CA ARG A 163 -10.90 -5.03 17.31
C ARG A 163 -12.10 -5.00 16.36
N VAL A 164 -13.26 -4.58 16.82
CA VAL A 164 -14.46 -4.47 15.98
C VAL A 164 -14.25 -3.42 14.89
N TYR A 165 -13.75 -2.24 15.23
CA TYR A 165 -13.46 -1.21 14.22
C TYR A 165 -12.43 -1.69 13.20
N LEU A 166 -11.36 -2.35 13.66
CA LEU A 166 -10.34 -2.90 12.79
C LEU A 166 -10.91 -3.97 11.84
N LEU A 167 -11.72 -4.91 12.39
CA LEU A 167 -12.35 -5.96 11.58
C LEU A 167 -13.34 -5.37 10.55
N VAL A 168 -14.12 -4.34 10.93
CA VAL A 168 -15.01 -3.65 9.99
C VAL A 168 -14.21 -2.99 8.87
N MET A 169 -13.13 -2.26 9.19
CA MET A 169 -12.29 -1.59 8.20
C MET A 169 -11.64 -2.60 7.23
N ILE A 170 -11.02 -3.66 7.76
CA ILE A 170 -10.41 -4.71 6.93
C ILE A 170 -11.48 -5.45 6.10
N GLY A 171 -12.62 -5.77 6.71
CA GLY A 171 -13.72 -6.46 6.06
C GLY A 171 -14.31 -5.67 4.89
N LEU A 172 -14.49 -4.36 5.05
CA LEU A 172 -14.97 -3.49 3.96
C LEU A 172 -14.01 -3.49 2.76
N VAL A 173 -12.70 -3.43 3.00
CA VAL A 173 -11.69 -3.49 1.93
C VAL A 173 -11.68 -4.87 1.27
N ALA A 174 -11.77 -5.95 2.04
CA ALA A 174 -11.82 -7.32 1.50
C ALA A 174 -13.07 -7.56 0.64
N ILE A 175 -14.23 -7.00 1.02
CA ILE A 175 -15.48 -7.08 0.24
C ILE A 175 -15.40 -6.26 -1.07
N GLN A 176 -14.50 -5.29 -1.17
CA GLN A 176 -14.22 -4.53 -2.41
C GLN A 176 -13.38 -5.31 -3.44
N PRO A 177 -13.18 -6.60 -3.35
CA PRO A 177 -12.12 -7.52 -3.82
C PRO A 177 -10.71 -6.93 -3.86
N ASP A 178 -10.39 -5.99 -2.96
CA ASP A 178 -9.06 -5.41 -2.85
C ASP A 178 -8.21 -6.16 -1.83
N LEU A 179 -7.85 -7.39 -2.19
CA LEU A 179 -7.07 -8.28 -1.33
C LEU A 179 -5.65 -7.76 -1.06
N GLY A 180 -5.09 -6.98 -1.99
CA GLY A 180 -3.76 -6.36 -1.84
C GLY A 180 -3.74 -5.38 -0.68
N ASN A 181 -4.63 -4.41 -0.68
CA ASN A 181 -4.75 -3.42 0.41
C ASN A 181 -5.19 -4.08 1.72
N ALA A 182 -6.10 -5.05 1.69
CA ALA A 182 -6.49 -5.79 2.88
C ALA A 182 -5.28 -6.51 3.52
N ALA A 183 -4.43 -7.17 2.72
CA ALA A 183 -3.22 -7.85 3.20
C ALA A 183 -2.21 -6.87 3.80
N ILE A 184 -2.00 -5.70 3.18
CA ILE A 184 -1.11 -4.65 3.71
C ILE A 184 -1.63 -4.13 5.05
N ILE A 185 -2.94 -3.92 5.20
CA ILE A 185 -3.54 -3.46 6.45
C ILE A 185 -3.38 -4.51 7.55
N VAL A 186 -3.58 -5.79 7.23
CA VAL A 186 -3.33 -6.90 8.17
C VAL A 186 -1.86 -6.94 8.59
N LEU A 187 -0.93 -6.87 7.64
CA LEU A 187 0.51 -6.85 7.92
C LEU A 187 0.89 -5.65 8.81
N THR A 188 0.39 -4.46 8.47
CA THR A 188 0.58 -3.24 9.28
C THR A 188 0.06 -3.44 10.70
N THR A 189 -1.11 -4.07 10.86
CA THR A 189 -1.67 -4.40 12.18
C THR A 189 -0.75 -5.32 12.97
N VAL A 190 -0.18 -6.35 12.33
CA VAL A 190 0.76 -7.28 12.96
C VAL A 190 2.02 -6.55 13.43
N VAL A 191 2.58 -5.68 12.59
CA VAL A 191 3.74 -4.86 12.95
C VAL A 191 3.41 -3.94 14.13
N MET A 192 2.28 -3.22 14.08
CA MET A 192 1.83 -2.36 15.18
C MET A 192 1.60 -3.13 16.48
N PHE A 193 1.08 -4.35 16.39
CA PHE A 193 0.91 -5.23 17.52
C PHE A 193 2.26 -5.67 18.11
N SER A 194 3.26 -5.98 17.27
CA SER A 194 4.59 -6.40 17.71
C SER A 194 5.33 -5.31 18.51
N ILE A 195 5.12 -4.03 18.15
CA ILE A 195 5.76 -2.90 18.84
C ILE A 195 4.90 -2.33 19.99
N SER A 196 3.73 -2.91 20.25
CA SER A 196 2.80 -2.43 21.31
C SER A 196 3.26 -2.70 22.75
N GLY A 197 4.35 -3.47 22.93
CA GLY A 197 4.82 -3.92 24.25
C GLY A 197 4.18 -5.20 24.77
N VAL A 198 3.32 -5.85 23.96
CA VAL A 198 2.77 -7.17 24.27
C VAL A 198 3.86 -8.23 24.19
N GLY A 199 3.83 -9.24 25.07
CA GLY A 199 4.84 -10.28 25.14
C GLY A 199 5.07 -10.99 23.82
N TYR A 200 6.33 -11.22 23.47
CA TYR A 200 6.79 -11.78 22.20
C TYR A 200 6.07 -13.08 21.79
N ARG A 201 5.67 -13.90 22.76
CA ARG A 201 4.89 -15.14 22.52
C ARG A 201 3.58 -14.91 21.74
N TRP A 202 2.93 -13.77 21.96
CA TRP A 202 1.67 -13.44 21.26
C TRP A 202 1.92 -12.98 19.84
N PHE A 203 2.99 -12.20 19.64
CA PHE A 203 3.44 -11.86 18.31
C PHE A 203 3.80 -13.10 17.50
N THR A 204 4.62 -14.01 18.06
CA THR A 204 5.00 -15.26 17.38
C THR A 204 3.80 -16.15 17.10
N ALA A 205 2.83 -16.25 18.02
CA ALA A 205 1.60 -17.01 17.79
C ALA A 205 0.76 -16.42 16.65
N LEU A 206 0.59 -15.09 16.60
CA LEU A 206 -0.13 -14.40 15.54
C LEU A 206 0.58 -14.58 14.18
N PHE A 207 1.90 -14.35 14.15
CA PHE A 207 2.71 -14.51 12.94
C PHE A 207 2.68 -15.96 12.43
N ALA A 208 2.88 -16.94 13.33
CA ALA A 208 2.81 -18.35 12.99
C ALA A 208 1.43 -18.76 12.48
N SER A 209 0.35 -18.19 13.04
CA SER A 209 -1.00 -18.43 12.55
C SER A 209 -1.22 -17.91 11.13
N ILE A 210 -0.73 -16.71 10.82
CA ILE A 210 -0.81 -16.13 9.47
C ILE A 210 -0.01 -16.97 8.48
N VAL A 211 1.23 -17.31 8.82
CA VAL A 211 2.09 -18.16 7.99
C VAL A 211 1.47 -19.55 7.81
N GLY A 212 0.94 -20.14 8.88
CA GLY A 212 0.29 -21.46 8.84
C GLY A 212 -0.95 -21.46 7.94
N ILE A 213 -1.83 -20.49 8.07
CA ILE A 213 -3.04 -20.37 7.22
C ILE A 213 -2.64 -20.13 5.76
N SER A 214 -1.66 -19.26 5.50
CA SER A 214 -1.17 -19.01 4.14
C SER A 214 -0.55 -20.26 3.53
N SER A 215 0.29 -20.98 4.28
CA SER A 215 0.92 -22.22 3.82
C SER A 215 -0.11 -23.34 3.59
N ALA A 216 -1.11 -23.47 4.46
CA ALA A 216 -2.20 -24.43 4.27
C ALA A 216 -3.03 -24.11 3.01
N PHE A 217 -3.30 -22.83 2.77
CA PHE A 217 -3.99 -22.39 1.55
C PHE A 217 -3.17 -22.67 0.28
N LEU A 218 -1.86 -22.42 0.30
CA LEU A 218 -0.97 -22.77 -0.81
C LEU A 218 -0.87 -24.27 -1.04
N GLY A 219 -0.78 -25.05 0.04
CA GLY A 219 -0.83 -26.51 -0.01
C GLY A 219 -2.14 -27.02 -0.62
N LEU A 220 -3.26 -26.40 -0.27
CA LEU A 220 -4.56 -26.72 -0.87
C LEU A 220 -4.59 -26.43 -2.38
N ILE A 221 -4.05 -25.28 -2.82
CA ILE A 221 -3.91 -24.98 -4.26
C ILE A 221 -3.05 -26.00 -4.97
N ALA A 222 -1.93 -26.42 -4.36
CA ALA A 222 -1.03 -27.41 -4.94
C ALA A 222 -1.70 -28.80 -5.07
N LEU A 223 -2.50 -29.22 -4.09
CA LEU A 223 -3.21 -30.50 -4.07
C LEU A 223 -4.41 -30.54 -5.01
N VAL A 224 -5.24 -29.51 -4.99
CA VAL A 224 -6.51 -29.45 -5.76
C VAL A 224 -6.27 -29.01 -7.21
N GLY A 225 -5.19 -28.28 -7.43
CA GLY A 225 -4.82 -27.73 -8.72
C GLY A 225 -5.45 -26.36 -9.03
N VAL A 226 -4.66 -25.53 -9.72
CA VAL A 226 -5.05 -24.16 -10.07
C VAL A 226 -6.34 -24.10 -10.90
N GLN A 227 -6.53 -25.03 -11.83
CA GLN A 227 -7.71 -25.05 -12.71
C GLN A 227 -9.02 -25.29 -11.95
N THR A 228 -8.99 -26.14 -10.92
CA THR A 228 -10.16 -26.42 -10.07
C THR A 228 -10.46 -25.24 -9.16
N MET A 229 -9.42 -24.67 -8.56
CA MET A 229 -9.52 -23.46 -7.72
C MET A 229 -9.96 -22.25 -8.51
N ALA A 230 -9.62 -22.14 -9.79
CA ALA A 230 -10.03 -21.04 -10.68
C ALA A 230 -11.55 -20.92 -10.88
N LYS A 231 -12.30 -21.98 -10.55
CA LYS A 231 -13.79 -21.96 -10.60
C LYS A 231 -14.43 -21.19 -9.44
N VAL A 232 -13.69 -20.97 -8.37
CA VAL A 232 -14.16 -20.21 -7.20
C VAL A 232 -13.65 -18.76 -7.32
N PRO A 233 -14.50 -17.73 -7.42
CA PRO A 233 -14.08 -16.37 -7.81
C PRO A 233 -12.88 -15.82 -7.06
N ILE A 234 -12.93 -15.80 -5.71
CA ILE A 234 -11.85 -15.25 -4.86
C ILE A 234 -10.59 -16.13 -4.92
N PHE A 235 -10.75 -17.43 -4.76
CA PHE A 235 -9.64 -18.38 -4.72
C PHE A 235 -8.99 -18.54 -6.10
N GLY A 236 -9.77 -18.46 -7.17
CA GLY A 236 -9.28 -18.51 -8.53
C GLY A 236 -8.35 -17.36 -8.88
N TYR A 237 -8.66 -16.15 -8.45
CA TYR A 237 -7.80 -15.00 -8.63
C TYR A 237 -6.42 -15.21 -7.97
N VAL A 238 -6.41 -15.63 -6.71
CA VAL A 238 -5.18 -15.90 -5.96
C VAL A 238 -4.40 -17.06 -6.57
N ALA A 239 -5.08 -18.17 -6.92
CA ALA A 239 -4.45 -19.33 -7.51
C ALA A 239 -3.77 -19.04 -8.85
N LYS A 240 -4.40 -18.24 -9.72
CA LYS A 240 -3.80 -17.80 -10.99
C LYS A 240 -2.55 -16.94 -10.78
N ARG A 241 -2.57 -16.02 -9.81
CA ARG A 241 -1.39 -15.20 -9.48
C ARG A 241 -0.24 -16.04 -8.94
N PHE A 242 -0.54 -17.04 -8.11
CA PHE A 242 0.48 -17.98 -7.64
C PHE A 242 1.06 -18.84 -8.77
N ALA A 243 0.20 -19.35 -9.66
CA ALA A 243 0.68 -20.12 -10.83
C ALA A 243 1.60 -19.27 -11.71
N ALA A 244 1.24 -18.02 -11.96
CA ALA A 244 2.06 -17.06 -12.71
C ALA A 244 3.38 -16.75 -12.00
N TYR A 245 3.40 -16.66 -10.67
CA TYR A 245 4.63 -16.45 -9.90
C TYR A 245 5.63 -17.61 -10.03
N PHE A 246 5.17 -18.86 -9.93
CA PHE A 246 6.06 -20.03 -10.06
C PHE A 246 6.50 -20.32 -11.49
N ASN A 247 5.66 -20.06 -12.48
CA ASN A 247 5.99 -20.26 -13.88
C ASN A 247 5.29 -19.23 -14.79
N PRO A 248 5.82 -18.01 -14.85
CA PRO A 248 5.21 -16.92 -15.64
C PRO A 248 5.24 -17.20 -17.14
N PHE A 249 6.22 -17.96 -17.61
CA PHE A 249 6.40 -18.26 -19.04
C PHE A 249 5.43 -19.31 -19.58
N LYS A 250 4.66 -19.97 -18.71
CA LYS A 250 3.67 -20.96 -19.13
C LYS A 250 2.43 -20.35 -19.81
N ASP A 251 2.10 -19.11 -19.44
CA ASP A 251 0.92 -18.38 -19.92
C ASP A 251 1.30 -16.93 -20.27
N LEU A 252 1.96 -16.77 -21.42
CA LEU A 252 2.49 -15.49 -21.87
C LEU A 252 1.42 -14.48 -22.31
N THR A 253 0.18 -14.92 -22.52
CA THR A 253 -0.93 -14.06 -22.98
C THR A 253 -1.97 -13.81 -21.89
N GLY A 254 -1.89 -14.52 -20.77
CA GLY A 254 -2.83 -14.44 -19.66
C GLY A 254 -2.19 -14.01 -18.36
N SER A 255 -2.28 -14.88 -17.34
CA SER A 255 -1.86 -14.56 -15.99
C SER A 255 -0.35 -14.30 -15.81
N GLY A 256 0.49 -14.86 -16.71
CA GLY A 256 1.94 -14.67 -16.69
C GLY A 256 2.44 -13.48 -17.52
N LEU A 257 1.58 -12.84 -18.33
CA LEU A 257 1.96 -11.76 -19.25
C LEU A 257 2.76 -10.64 -18.56
N GLN A 258 2.22 -10.08 -17.51
CA GLN A 258 2.85 -8.96 -16.80
C GLN A 258 4.22 -9.34 -16.21
N LEU A 259 4.31 -10.50 -15.58
CA LEU A 259 5.53 -10.93 -14.92
C LEU A 259 6.62 -11.34 -15.92
N SER A 260 6.27 -12.02 -17.03
CA SER A 260 7.23 -12.38 -18.07
C SER A 260 7.79 -11.15 -18.78
N HIS A 261 6.95 -10.17 -19.13
CA HIS A 261 7.41 -8.92 -19.75
C HIS A 261 8.21 -8.05 -18.75
N SER A 262 7.91 -8.11 -17.44
CA SER A 262 8.76 -7.45 -16.44
C SER A 262 10.16 -8.07 -16.39
N TYR A 263 10.28 -9.39 -16.55
CA TYR A 263 11.59 -10.06 -16.61
C TYR A 263 12.34 -9.74 -17.90
N TYR A 264 11.63 -9.60 -19.03
CA TYR A 264 12.26 -9.15 -20.29
C TYR A 264 12.80 -7.71 -20.13
N ALA A 265 12.03 -6.79 -19.56
CA ALA A 265 12.48 -5.44 -19.26
C ALA A 265 13.76 -5.44 -18.40
N MET A 266 13.77 -6.20 -17.30
CA MET A 266 14.94 -6.29 -16.44
C MET A 266 16.16 -6.91 -17.15
N SER A 267 15.93 -7.91 -18.00
CA SER A 267 17.00 -8.54 -18.79
C SER A 267 17.57 -7.60 -19.84
N ASN A 268 16.73 -6.84 -20.54
CA ASN A 268 17.14 -5.86 -21.55
C ASN A 268 18.01 -4.75 -20.95
N GLY A 269 17.69 -4.32 -19.72
CA GLY A 269 18.41 -3.24 -19.05
C GLY A 269 19.86 -3.59 -18.66
N GLY A 270 20.13 -4.85 -18.32
CA GLY A 270 21.47 -5.25 -17.87
C GLY A 270 22.00 -4.39 -16.73
N TRP A 271 23.30 -4.08 -16.73
CA TRP A 271 23.96 -3.29 -15.68
C TRP A 271 23.74 -1.78 -15.84
N PHE A 272 23.75 -1.26 -17.07
CA PHE A 272 23.79 0.18 -17.36
C PHE A 272 22.50 0.74 -17.97
N GLY A 273 21.57 -0.12 -18.37
CA GLY A 273 20.31 0.27 -19.00
C GLY A 273 20.45 0.59 -20.49
N LEU A 274 19.28 0.70 -21.14
CA LEU A 274 19.17 1.12 -22.54
C LEU A 274 19.22 2.65 -22.71
N GLY A 275 19.25 3.39 -21.61
CA GLY A 275 19.12 4.85 -21.57
C GLY A 275 17.69 5.32 -21.33
N LEU A 276 17.55 6.48 -20.72
CA LEU A 276 16.25 7.10 -20.43
C LEU A 276 15.42 7.28 -21.71
N GLY A 277 14.18 6.86 -21.67
CA GLY A 277 13.28 6.95 -22.81
C GLY A 277 13.35 5.77 -23.80
N ASN A 278 14.31 4.86 -23.67
CA ASN A 278 14.57 3.80 -24.65
C ASN A 278 14.03 2.41 -24.25
N SER A 279 13.21 2.32 -23.21
CA SER A 279 12.57 1.05 -22.85
C SER A 279 11.69 0.55 -24.01
N ILE A 280 11.81 -0.73 -24.31
CA ILE A 280 11.02 -1.45 -25.32
C ILE A 280 9.69 -1.86 -24.72
N GLU A 281 9.73 -2.39 -23.50
CA GLU A 281 8.56 -3.01 -22.86
C GLU A 281 7.46 -2.00 -22.51
N LYS A 282 7.80 -0.71 -22.28
CA LYS A 282 6.81 0.35 -22.05
C LYS A 282 5.98 0.71 -23.28
N THR A 283 6.38 0.30 -24.49
CA THR A 283 5.68 0.67 -25.74
C THR A 283 4.40 -0.10 -25.99
N GLY A 284 3.90 -0.84 -24.97
CA GLY A 284 2.63 -1.57 -25.01
C GLY A 284 2.76 -3.07 -24.78
N TYR A 285 3.97 -3.58 -24.63
CA TYR A 285 4.23 -4.99 -24.31
C TYR A 285 3.95 -5.31 -22.85
N LEU A 286 4.39 -4.44 -21.92
CA LEU A 286 4.20 -4.61 -20.48
C LEU A 286 2.93 -3.85 -20.03
N PRO A 287 1.84 -4.55 -19.66
CA PRO A 287 0.69 -3.91 -19.02
C PRO A 287 1.10 -3.27 -17.69
N GLU A 288 0.45 -2.15 -17.34
CA GLU A 288 0.69 -1.40 -16.10
C GLU A 288 2.18 -1.00 -15.90
N ALA A 289 2.90 -0.74 -17.01
CA ALA A 289 4.28 -0.28 -17.01
C ALA A 289 4.48 1.08 -16.29
N THR A 290 3.40 1.85 -16.14
CA THR A 290 3.42 3.19 -15.51
C THR A 290 3.10 3.17 -14.02
N THR A 291 2.62 2.04 -13.51
CA THR A 291 2.14 1.87 -12.12
C THR A 291 2.84 0.70 -11.44
N ASP A 292 2.28 -0.50 -11.53
CA ASP A 292 2.70 -1.67 -10.77
C ASP A 292 4.08 -2.19 -11.18
N PHE A 293 4.42 -2.07 -12.47
CA PHE A 293 5.68 -2.56 -13.04
C PHE A 293 6.66 -1.45 -13.44
N VAL A 294 6.44 -0.23 -12.94
CA VAL A 294 7.31 0.92 -13.25
C VAL A 294 8.78 0.66 -12.90
N PHE A 295 9.05 -0.11 -11.84
CA PHE A 295 10.41 -0.43 -11.43
C PHE A 295 11.15 -1.33 -12.44
N SER A 296 10.43 -2.20 -13.16
CA SER A 296 11.02 -2.98 -14.26
C SER A 296 11.45 -2.08 -15.42
N ILE A 297 10.68 -1.04 -15.72
CA ILE A 297 11.06 -0.03 -16.72
C ILE A 297 12.25 0.79 -16.25
N VAL A 298 12.31 1.13 -14.96
CA VAL A 298 13.49 1.80 -14.37
C VAL A 298 14.75 0.95 -14.58
N ILE A 299 14.68 -0.37 -14.37
CA ILE A 299 15.81 -1.26 -14.61
C ILE A 299 16.14 -1.32 -16.10
N GLU A 300 15.13 -1.40 -16.99
CA GLU A 300 15.37 -1.42 -18.43
C GLU A 300 16.07 -0.15 -18.92
N GLU A 301 15.69 1.03 -18.39
CA GLU A 301 16.27 2.32 -18.84
C GLU A 301 17.57 2.70 -18.14
N LEU A 302 17.68 2.46 -16.81
CA LEU A 302 18.82 2.88 -15.99
C LEU A 302 19.76 1.74 -15.59
N GLY A 303 19.39 0.51 -15.90
CA GLY A 303 20.14 -0.69 -15.52
C GLY A 303 20.05 -1.00 -14.03
N LEU A 304 20.67 -2.09 -13.64
CA LEU A 304 20.73 -2.53 -12.23
C LEU A 304 21.43 -1.51 -11.33
N ILE A 305 22.43 -0.77 -11.85
CA ILE A 305 23.14 0.24 -11.06
C ILE A 305 22.20 1.42 -10.74
N GLY A 306 21.49 1.94 -11.74
CA GLY A 306 20.56 3.05 -11.53
C GLY A 306 19.41 2.67 -10.60
N ALA A 307 18.82 1.48 -10.80
CA ALA A 307 17.78 0.94 -9.93
C ALA A 307 18.29 0.70 -8.49
N GLY A 308 19.53 0.20 -8.35
CA GLY A 308 20.17 0.01 -7.05
C GLY A 308 20.38 1.32 -6.28
N LEU A 309 20.74 2.40 -6.96
CA LEU A 309 20.85 3.73 -6.34
C LEU A 309 19.50 4.25 -5.87
N ILE A 310 18.42 4.05 -6.65
CA ILE A 310 17.05 4.41 -6.24
C ILE A 310 16.65 3.62 -5.01
N LEU A 311 16.89 2.31 -4.98
CA LEU A 311 16.62 1.47 -3.80
C LEU A 311 17.44 1.91 -2.60
N ALA A 312 18.72 2.22 -2.77
CA ALA A 312 19.57 2.71 -1.68
C ALA A 312 19.03 4.02 -1.08
N LEU A 313 18.54 4.96 -1.92
CA LEU A 313 17.90 6.19 -1.46
C LEU A 313 16.58 5.92 -0.71
N LEU A 314 15.78 4.94 -1.18
CA LEU A 314 14.56 4.52 -0.50
C LEU A 314 14.86 3.91 0.88
N PHE A 315 15.85 3.01 0.95
CA PHE A 315 16.29 2.43 2.24
C PHE A 315 16.88 3.48 3.19
N PHE A 316 17.52 4.50 2.65
CA PHE A 316 18.06 5.60 3.47
C PHE A 316 16.96 6.48 4.07
N LEU A 317 15.78 6.56 3.43
CA LEU A 317 14.61 7.29 3.94
C LEU A 317 13.88 6.57 5.08
N ILE A 318 13.99 5.25 5.16
CA ILE A 318 13.33 4.40 6.16
C ILE A 318 14.22 4.25 7.39
#